data_6b8041a79a0064d342e3b8e2c97375f7
#
_entry.id   6b8041a79a0064d342e3b8e2c97375f7
#
_cell.length_a   1.000
_cell.length_b   1.000
_cell.length_c   1.000
_cell.angle_alpha   90.00
_cell.angle_beta   90.00
_cell.angle_gamma   90.00
#
_symmetry.space_group_name_H-M   'P 1'
#
loop_
_entity.id
_entity.type
_entity.pdbx_description
1 polymer ?
#
loop_
_entity_poly.entity_id
_entity_poly.type
_entity_poly.pdbx_seq_one_letter_code
_entity_poly.pdbx_strand_id
1 'polypeptide(L)'
;GEKRPKVFLLENVKQLKGHDKGRTLQTILNILTGESDLPLDDVPMSDDAREALGKKLNYWVDYKVLRAADFGIPQNRERIFIVGFDRDYFGGNIDFNKIFKWPEPTNQPTKVGDILESQEILDALEDKYTISDKLWAGHLRRKAEHGIKGNGFGYSLFNRESSYTNTISARYYKDGSEVLIDQSHLGKNPRKLTPRECARLQGFPDDFIVDAVSQGQIYKQFGNSVCVKVIQAVAKQIVTVLDQLETEK
;
A
#
# COMPACT_ATOMS: atom_id res chain seq x y z
N GLY A 1 -20.07 10.85 -14.96
CA GLY A 1 -21.28 10.34 -15.56
C GLY A 1 -22.42 10.22 -14.54
N GLU A 2 -23.56 9.64 -14.92
CA GLU A 2 -24.76 9.51 -14.07
C GLU A 2 -24.54 8.77 -12.73
N LYS A 3 -23.52 7.94 -12.64
CA LYS A 3 -23.16 7.16 -11.44
C LYS A 3 -21.95 7.75 -10.68
N ARG A 4 -21.88 9.06 -10.58
CA ARG A 4 -20.85 9.76 -9.81
C ARG A 4 -20.91 9.32 -8.34
N PRO A 5 -19.79 8.82 -7.73
CA PRO A 5 -19.80 8.38 -6.35
C PRO A 5 -19.92 9.57 -5.40
N LYS A 6 -20.69 9.44 -4.34
CA LYS A 6 -20.83 10.46 -3.28
C LYS A 6 -19.51 10.71 -2.55
N VAL A 7 -18.74 9.63 -2.36
CA VAL A 7 -17.42 9.65 -1.72
C VAL A 7 -16.50 8.71 -2.49
N PHE A 8 -15.23 9.06 -2.56
CA PHE A 8 -14.20 8.15 -3.07
C PHE A 8 -13.00 8.09 -2.11
N LEU A 9 -12.31 6.96 -2.16
CA LEU A 9 -11.00 6.75 -1.55
C LEU A 9 -10.09 6.14 -2.62
N LEU A 10 -9.01 6.84 -2.97
CA LEU A 10 -8.00 6.39 -3.91
C LEU A 10 -6.68 6.13 -3.16
N GLU A 11 -5.91 5.17 -3.64
CA GLU A 11 -4.59 4.83 -3.11
C GLU A 11 -3.57 4.77 -4.23
N ASN A 12 -2.35 5.21 -3.94
CA ASN A 12 -1.23 5.07 -4.86
C ASN A 12 0.11 5.01 -4.09
N VAL A 13 1.19 4.74 -4.81
CA VAL A 13 2.53 4.80 -4.24
C VAL A 13 2.88 6.23 -3.80
N LYS A 14 3.62 6.38 -2.70
CA LYS A 14 4.06 7.69 -2.16
C LYS A 14 4.74 8.56 -3.22
N GLN A 15 5.45 7.94 -4.17
CA GLN A 15 6.19 8.62 -5.23
C GLN A 15 5.31 9.47 -6.15
N LEU A 16 3.99 9.21 -6.20
CA LEU A 16 3.05 10.05 -6.93
C LEU A 16 3.13 11.52 -6.48
N LYS A 17 3.41 11.77 -5.19
CA LYS A 17 3.55 13.14 -4.65
C LYS A 17 4.68 13.94 -5.32
N GLY A 18 5.77 13.27 -5.69
CA GLY A 18 6.94 13.91 -6.31
C GLY A 18 7.05 13.67 -7.82
N HIS A 19 6.16 12.82 -8.39
CA HIS A 19 6.21 12.50 -9.81
C HIS A 19 6.04 13.75 -10.66
N ASP A 20 6.92 13.90 -11.64
CA ASP A 20 6.96 15.06 -12.52
C ASP A 20 6.94 16.41 -11.76
N LYS A 21 7.79 16.51 -10.72
CA LYS A 21 7.89 17.69 -9.84
C LYS A 21 6.56 18.05 -9.15
N GLY A 22 5.70 17.03 -8.90
CA GLY A 22 4.38 17.21 -8.28
C GLY A 22 3.24 17.48 -9.26
N ARG A 23 3.53 17.72 -10.53
CA ARG A 23 2.51 18.08 -11.54
C ARG A 23 1.45 17.01 -11.72
N THR A 24 1.86 15.72 -11.70
CA THR A 24 0.90 14.61 -11.85
C THR A 24 -0.15 14.59 -10.75
N LEU A 25 0.26 14.72 -9.49
CA LEU A 25 -0.69 14.78 -8.38
C LEU A 25 -1.59 16.03 -8.50
N GLN A 26 -1.01 17.20 -8.79
CA GLN A 26 -1.78 18.43 -8.95
C GLN A 26 -2.83 18.30 -10.06
N THR A 27 -2.48 17.70 -11.21
CA THR A 27 -3.44 17.45 -12.29
C THR A 27 -4.60 16.56 -11.81
N ILE A 28 -4.31 15.47 -11.07
CA ILE A 28 -5.35 14.60 -10.50
C ILE A 28 -6.27 15.41 -9.57
N LEU A 29 -5.71 16.21 -8.68
CA LEU A 29 -6.48 17.01 -7.74
C LEU A 29 -7.35 18.04 -8.46
N ASN A 30 -6.80 18.76 -9.44
CA ASN A 30 -7.53 19.77 -10.22
C ASN A 30 -8.71 19.16 -11.00
N ILE A 31 -8.53 17.95 -11.56
CA ILE A 31 -9.64 17.23 -12.22
C ILE A 31 -10.75 16.91 -11.21
N LEU A 32 -10.36 16.38 -10.04
CA LEU A 32 -11.32 15.96 -9.02
C LEU A 32 -12.07 17.14 -8.38
N THR A 33 -11.42 18.30 -8.23
CA THR A 33 -12.03 19.52 -7.70
C THR A 33 -12.81 20.32 -8.75
N GLY A 34 -12.63 20.02 -10.03
CA GLY A 34 -13.23 20.76 -11.14
C GLY A 34 -12.50 22.07 -11.50
N GLU A 35 -11.29 22.26 -10.96
CA GLU A 35 -10.45 23.44 -11.24
C GLU A 35 -9.66 23.33 -12.55
N SER A 36 -9.70 22.16 -13.19
CA SER A 36 -8.94 21.91 -14.42
C SER A 36 -9.77 22.21 -15.66
N ASP A 37 -9.27 23.12 -16.48
CA ASP A 37 -9.55 23.17 -17.91
C ASP A 37 -8.48 22.33 -18.61
N LEU A 38 -8.62 20.99 -18.55
CA LEU A 38 -7.72 20.12 -19.29
C LEU A 38 -7.90 20.37 -20.79
N PRO A 39 -6.84 20.68 -21.55
CA PRO A 39 -6.86 20.58 -23.00
C PRO A 39 -6.99 19.10 -23.34
N LEU A 40 -8.23 18.62 -23.51
CA LEU A 40 -8.52 17.21 -23.85
C LEU A 40 -8.30 16.95 -25.34
N ASP A 41 -7.99 17.98 -26.13
CA ASP A 41 -7.95 17.91 -27.58
C ASP A 41 -6.83 17.00 -28.10
N ASP A 42 -5.70 16.93 -27.42
CA ASP A 42 -4.53 16.15 -27.84
C ASP A 42 -4.43 14.75 -27.16
N VAL A 43 -5.42 14.37 -26.30
CA VAL A 43 -5.38 13.08 -25.60
C VAL A 43 -6.19 12.05 -26.40
N PRO A 44 -5.58 10.94 -26.87
CA PRO A 44 -6.30 9.86 -27.52
C PRO A 44 -7.30 9.21 -26.56
N MET A 45 -8.59 9.43 -26.76
CA MET A 45 -9.67 8.84 -25.97
C MET A 45 -10.94 8.73 -26.80
N SER A 46 -11.88 7.88 -26.36
CA SER A 46 -13.22 7.80 -26.96
C SER A 46 -14.04 9.07 -26.72
N ASP A 47 -15.02 9.33 -27.58
CA ASP A 47 -15.92 10.48 -27.44
C ASP A 47 -16.68 10.45 -26.12
N ASP A 48 -17.13 9.25 -25.68
CA ASP A 48 -17.78 9.07 -24.36
C ASP A 48 -16.85 9.45 -23.20
N ALA A 49 -15.56 9.10 -23.28
CA ALA A 49 -14.59 9.47 -22.27
C ALA A 49 -14.33 10.97 -22.28
N ARG A 50 -14.28 11.59 -23.46
CA ARG A 50 -14.12 13.05 -23.64
C ARG A 50 -15.31 13.80 -23.06
N GLU A 51 -16.54 13.37 -23.35
CA GLU A 51 -17.75 13.94 -22.78
C GLU A 51 -17.79 13.80 -21.26
N ALA A 52 -17.41 12.62 -20.73
CA ALA A 52 -17.38 12.37 -19.30
C ALA A 52 -16.36 13.24 -18.56
N LEU A 53 -15.17 13.47 -19.18
CA LEU A 53 -14.13 14.33 -18.62
C LEU A 53 -14.45 15.82 -18.80
N GLY A 54 -15.26 16.19 -19.80
CA GLY A 54 -15.76 17.56 -20.00
C GLY A 54 -16.79 17.98 -18.94
N LYS A 55 -17.42 17.02 -18.24
CA LYS A 55 -18.31 17.30 -17.10
C LYS A 55 -17.43 17.57 -15.87
N LYS A 56 -17.29 18.84 -15.50
CA LYS A 56 -16.52 19.24 -14.32
C LYS A 56 -17.00 18.50 -13.07
N LEU A 57 -16.05 17.93 -12.35
CA LEU A 57 -16.30 17.36 -11.03
C LEU A 57 -16.29 18.50 -10.01
N ASN A 58 -16.90 18.27 -8.86
CA ASN A 58 -16.95 19.27 -7.78
C ASN A 58 -16.80 18.55 -6.43
N TYR A 59 -15.65 17.85 -6.27
CA TYR A 59 -15.35 17.23 -4.99
C TYR A 59 -14.56 18.18 -4.10
N TRP A 60 -14.84 18.16 -2.80
CA TRP A 60 -13.82 18.48 -1.84
C TRP A 60 -12.83 17.32 -1.82
N VAL A 61 -11.53 17.61 -1.87
CA VAL A 61 -10.49 16.59 -1.95
C VAL A 61 -9.37 16.92 -0.99
N ASP A 62 -8.91 15.92 -0.24
CA ASP A 62 -7.71 16.03 0.57
C ASP A 62 -6.88 14.75 0.44
N TYR A 63 -5.58 14.81 0.75
CA TYR A 63 -4.69 13.67 0.66
C TYR A 63 -3.66 13.64 1.79
N LYS A 64 -3.30 12.43 2.21
CA LYS A 64 -2.24 12.19 3.21
C LYS A 64 -1.41 10.98 2.83
N VAL A 65 -0.11 11.03 3.14
CA VAL A 65 0.75 9.84 3.09
C VAL A 65 0.69 9.16 4.44
N LEU A 66 0.31 7.88 4.46
CA LEU A 66 0.23 7.06 5.66
C LEU A 66 1.16 5.86 5.54
N ARG A 67 1.75 5.45 6.66
CA ARG A 67 2.69 4.34 6.75
C ARG A 67 2.08 3.17 7.53
N ALA A 68 2.18 1.95 7.01
CA ALA A 68 1.60 0.76 7.63
C ALA A 68 2.10 0.51 9.07
N ALA A 69 3.39 0.78 9.33
CA ALA A 69 3.97 0.61 10.67
C ALA A 69 3.31 1.51 11.74
N ASP A 70 2.81 2.68 11.34
CA ASP A 70 2.12 3.59 12.27
C ASP A 70 0.73 3.09 12.66
N PHE A 71 0.22 2.06 11.98
CA PHE A 71 -1.09 1.44 12.21
C PHE A 71 -0.97 -0.01 12.71
N GLY A 72 0.16 -0.37 13.31
CA GLY A 72 0.35 -1.67 13.95
C GLY A 72 0.61 -2.82 12.96
N ILE A 73 1.19 -2.54 11.80
CA ILE A 73 1.66 -3.54 10.82
C ILE A 73 3.18 -3.41 10.68
N PRO A 74 3.99 -4.47 10.89
CA PRO A 74 5.44 -4.38 10.89
C PRO A 74 6.03 -4.25 9.47
N GLN A 75 5.56 -3.25 8.70
CA GLN A 75 6.03 -2.97 7.34
C GLN A 75 6.21 -1.47 7.11
N ASN A 76 7.38 -1.07 6.61
CA ASN A 76 7.63 0.30 6.17
C ASN A 76 7.01 0.54 4.79
N ARG A 77 5.67 0.49 4.72
CA ARG A 77 4.89 0.69 3.50
C ARG A 77 4.18 2.04 3.58
N GLU A 78 4.70 3.01 2.85
CA GLU A 78 4.10 4.34 2.73
C GLU A 78 3.27 4.41 1.45
N ARG A 79 2.02 4.90 1.57
CA ARG A 79 1.11 5.10 0.45
C ARG A 79 0.42 6.45 0.58
N ILE A 80 0.18 7.09 -0.56
CA ILE A 80 -0.68 8.27 -0.62
C ILE A 80 -2.13 7.81 -0.72
N PHE A 81 -2.97 8.36 0.13
CA PHE A 81 -4.42 8.19 0.12
C PHE A 81 -5.05 9.52 -0.25
N ILE A 82 -6.07 9.49 -1.12
CA ILE A 82 -6.80 10.68 -1.56
C ILE A 82 -8.27 10.40 -1.28
N VAL A 83 -8.90 11.26 -0.50
CA VAL A 83 -10.32 11.19 -0.13
C VAL A 83 -11.06 12.35 -0.77
N GLY A 84 -12.25 12.10 -1.30
CA GLY A 84 -13.10 13.17 -1.81
C GLY A 84 -14.57 12.98 -1.47
N PHE A 85 -15.25 14.09 -1.18
CA PHE A 85 -16.68 14.17 -0.93
C PHE A 85 -17.34 15.06 -1.99
N ASP A 86 -18.41 14.59 -2.61
CA ASP A 86 -19.13 15.30 -3.66
C ASP A 86 -19.90 16.50 -3.09
N ARG A 87 -19.43 17.72 -3.37
CA ARG A 87 -20.08 18.96 -2.90
C ARG A 87 -21.47 19.16 -3.49
N ASP A 88 -21.71 18.68 -4.71
CA ASP A 88 -23.04 18.80 -5.34
C ASP A 88 -24.06 17.89 -4.66
N TYR A 89 -23.61 16.70 -4.20
CA TYR A 89 -24.48 15.78 -3.49
C TYR A 89 -24.78 16.19 -2.04
N PHE A 90 -23.75 16.63 -1.31
CA PHE A 90 -23.89 16.94 0.12
C PHE A 90 -24.36 18.39 0.38
N GLY A 91 -24.29 19.26 -0.62
CA GLY A 91 -24.59 20.67 -0.49
C GLY A 91 -23.33 21.53 -0.30
N GLY A 92 -23.28 22.65 -1.02
CA GLY A 92 -22.08 23.51 -1.14
C GLY A 92 -21.61 24.23 0.14
N ASN A 93 -22.39 24.19 1.22
CA ASN A 93 -22.12 24.94 2.46
C ASN A 93 -21.34 24.12 3.50
N ILE A 94 -21.04 22.84 3.23
CA ILE A 94 -20.33 21.96 4.18
C ILE A 94 -18.83 22.23 4.11
N ASP A 95 -18.26 22.61 5.25
CA ASP A 95 -16.81 22.76 5.40
C ASP A 95 -16.16 21.41 5.78
N PHE A 96 -15.85 20.60 4.77
CA PHE A 96 -15.21 19.30 4.97
C PHE A 96 -13.84 19.38 5.66
N ASN A 97 -13.14 20.50 5.62
CA ASN A 97 -11.88 20.66 6.38
C ASN A 97 -12.10 20.62 7.88
N LYS A 98 -13.30 21.00 8.34
CA LYS A 98 -13.65 20.93 9.77
C LYS A 98 -14.09 19.55 10.19
N ILE A 99 -14.87 18.83 9.39
CA ILE A 99 -15.52 17.58 9.76
C ILE A 99 -14.71 16.33 9.40
N PHE A 100 -13.96 16.32 8.30
CA PHE A 100 -13.07 15.19 7.99
C PHE A 100 -11.72 15.36 8.68
N LYS A 101 -11.28 14.29 9.35
CA LYS A 101 -9.95 14.21 9.97
C LYS A 101 -9.25 12.93 9.54
N TRP A 102 -7.99 13.04 9.14
CA TRP A 102 -7.19 11.86 8.89
C TRP A 102 -7.00 11.04 10.17
N PRO A 103 -6.93 9.70 10.06
CA PRO A 103 -6.68 8.89 11.24
C PRO A 103 -5.30 9.19 11.83
N GLU A 104 -5.23 9.20 13.16
CA GLU A 104 -3.97 9.35 13.87
C GLU A 104 -3.23 8.00 13.99
N PRO A 105 -1.89 8.01 13.99
CA PRO A 105 -1.09 6.83 14.26
C PRO A 105 -1.47 6.16 15.59
N THR A 106 -1.49 4.83 15.63
CA THR A 106 -1.76 4.09 16.88
C THR A 106 -0.60 4.15 17.85
N ASN A 107 0.61 4.48 17.39
CA ASN A 107 1.86 4.51 18.16
C ASN A 107 2.18 3.20 18.90
N GLN A 108 1.56 2.09 18.51
CA GLN A 108 1.85 0.78 19.06
C GLN A 108 3.15 0.25 18.43
N PRO A 109 4.11 -0.22 19.24
CA PRO A 109 5.30 -0.85 18.72
C PRO A 109 4.92 -2.10 17.91
N THR A 110 5.60 -2.31 16.79
CA THR A 110 5.44 -3.48 15.95
C THR A 110 6.68 -4.36 16.00
N LYS A 111 6.50 -5.67 15.82
CA LYS A 111 7.57 -6.63 15.66
C LYS A 111 7.32 -7.53 14.46
N VAL A 112 8.36 -7.81 13.70
CA VAL A 112 8.28 -8.75 12.57
C VAL A 112 7.88 -10.14 13.07
N GLY A 113 8.30 -10.51 14.28
CA GLY A 113 7.90 -11.76 14.93
C GLY A 113 6.39 -11.98 15.01
N ASP A 114 5.59 -10.91 15.07
CA ASP A 114 4.13 -10.99 15.22
C ASP A 114 3.42 -11.53 13.97
N ILE A 115 4.08 -11.47 12.80
CA ILE A 115 3.52 -11.97 11.54
C ILE A 115 4.13 -13.32 11.11
N LEU A 116 5.23 -13.74 11.73
CA LEU A 116 5.93 -14.96 11.33
C LEU A 116 5.22 -16.21 11.83
N GLU A 117 5.24 -17.26 10.99
CA GLU A 117 4.79 -18.60 11.36
C GLU A 117 5.60 -19.16 12.53
N SER A 118 4.99 -20.10 13.27
CA SER A 118 5.70 -20.86 14.30
C SER A 118 6.78 -21.77 13.67
N GLN A 119 7.78 -22.14 14.46
CA GLN A 119 8.82 -23.03 13.98
C GLN A 119 8.25 -24.40 13.57
N GLU A 120 7.25 -24.91 14.28
CA GLU A 120 6.55 -26.14 13.94
C GLU A 120 5.95 -26.12 12.53
N ILE A 121 5.29 -25.03 12.15
CA ILE A 121 4.73 -24.85 10.79
C ILE A 121 5.86 -24.78 9.76
N LEU A 122 6.94 -24.06 10.06
CA LEU A 122 8.07 -23.92 9.15
C LEU A 122 8.79 -25.25 8.94
N ASP A 123 8.94 -26.08 9.97
CA ASP A 123 9.55 -27.41 9.88
C ASP A 123 8.70 -28.35 9.02
N ALA A 124 7.37 -28.27 9.13
CA ALA A 124 6.45 -29.02 8.27
C ALA A 124 6.50 -28.59 6.79
N LEU A 125 7.01 -27.40 6.50
CA LEU A 125 7.19 -26.87 5.13
C LEU A 125 8.54 -27.25 4.51
N GLU A 126 9.38 -28.05 5.19
CA GLU A 126 10.62 -28.66 4.67
C GLU A 126 11.52 -27.66 3.90
N ASP A 127 11.87 -26.54 4.50
CA ASP A 127 12.74 -25.51 3.89
C ASP A 127 12.23 -24.91 2.55
N LYS A 128 10.98 -25.15 2.20
CA LYS A 128 10.37 -24.68 0.94
C LYS A 128 10.61 -23.18 0.63
N TYR A 129 10.73 -22.37 1.67
CA TYR A 129 10.93 -20.92 1.53
C TYR A 129 12.37 -20.47 1.75
N THR A 130 13.26 -21.37 2.18
CA THR A 130 14.69 -21.11 2.31
C THR A 130 15.29 -20.91 0.90
N ILE A 131 16.06 -19.83 0.71
CA ILE A 131 16.66 -19.56 -0.59
C ILE A 131 17.88 -20.46 -0.80
N SER A 132 18.10 -20.87 -2.05
CA SER A 132 19.24 -21.74 -2.40
C SER A 132 20.58 -21.03 -2.21
N ASP A 133 21.66 -21.83 -2.03
CA ASP A 133 23.04 -21.31 -1.92
C ASP A 133 23.41 -20.44 -3.11
N LYS A 134 23.00 -20.84 -4.32
CA LYS A 134 23.23 -20.07 -5.53
C LYS A 134 22.57 -18.68 -5.48
N LEU A 135 21.32 -18.63 -5.01
CA LEU A 135 20.58 -17.37 -4.89
C LEU A 135 21.18 -16.50 -3.78
N TRP A 136 21.52 -17.10 -2.65
CA TRP A 136 22.14 -16.39 -1.53
C TRP A 136 23.51 -15.80 -1.92
N ALA A 137 24.38 -16.59 -2.54
CA ALA A 137 25.67 -16.10 -3.06
C ALA A 137 25.46 -14.94 -4.07
N GLY A 138 24.42 -15.01 -4.91
CA GLY A 138 24.05 -13.94 -5.83
C GLY A 138 23.61 -12.66 -5.12
N HIS A 139 22.88 -12.77 -4.00
CA HIS A 139 22.50 -11.62 -3.17
C HIS A 139 23.73 -10.97 -2.50
N LEU A 140 24.62 -11.79 -1.92
CA LEU A 140 25.83 -11.30 -1.29
C LEU A 140 26.72 -10.54 -2.30
N ARG A 141 26.95 -11.11 -3.49
CA ARG A 141 27.74 -10.48 -4.55
C ARG A 141 27.10 -9.16 -4.98
N ARG A 142 25.81 -9.13 -5.31
CA ARG A 142 25.11 -7.90 -5.72
C ARG A 142 25.21 -6.82 -4.66
N LYS A 143 25.05 -7.15 -3.38
CA LYS A 143 25.16 -6.18 -2.29
C LYS A 143 26.57 -5.58 -2.21
N ALA A 144 27.61 -6.38 -2.37
CA ALA A 144 28.98 -5.91 -2.41
C ALA A 144 29.26 -5.01 -3.62
N GLU A 145 28.83 -5.41 -4.82
CA GLU A 145 28.97 -4.61 -6.06
C GLU A 145 28.24 -3.26 -5.96
N HIS A 146 27.03 -3.25 -5.41
CA HIS A 146 26.24 -2.03 -5.22
C HIS A 146 26.86 -1.12 -4.13
N GLY A 147 27.45 -1.71 -3.08
CA GLY A 147 28.20 -0.96 -2.06
C GLY A 147 29.38 -0.20 -2.66
N ILE A 148 30.15 -0.85 -3.54
CA ILE A 148 31.28 -0.24 -4.24
C ILE A 148 30.82 0.93 -5.15
N LYS A 149 29.65 0.78 -5.80
CA LYS A 149 29.08 1.80 -6.72
C LYS A 149 28.31 2.93 -6.00
N GLY A 150 28.21 2.89 -4.67
CA GLY A 150 27.42 3.85 -3.90
C GLY A 150 25.90 3.74 -4.09
N ASN A 151 25.43 2.66 -4.71
CA ASN A 151 24.02 2.41 -4.99
C ASN A 151 23.38 1.62 -3.84
N GLY A 152 22.87 2.11 -2.81
CA GLY A 152 22.34 1.41 -1.62
C GLY A 152 21.36 0.24 -1.82
N PHE A 153 21.35 -0.41 -2.99
CA PHE A 153 20.51 -1.55 -3.32
C PHE A 153 21.17 -2.90 -3.01
N GLY A 154 20.36 -3.85 -2.59
CA GLY A 154 20.79 -5.19 -2.25
C GLY A 154 19.63 -5.96 -1.63
N TYR A 155 19.93 -6.99 -0.86
CA TYR A 155 18.93 -7.66 -0.03
C TYR A 155 18.78 -6.98 1.32
N SER A 156 17.63 -7.15 1.96
CA SER A 156 17.36 -6.75 3.34
C SER A 156 17.01 -7.95 4.19
N LEU A 157 17.69 -8.07 5.34
CA LEU A 157 17.57 -9.18 6.27
C LEU A 157 16.89 -8.69 7.56
N PHE A 158 15.90 -9.46 8.02
CA PHE A 158 15.10 -9.17 9.21
C PHE A 158 15.03 -10.41 10.10
N ASN A 159 14.77 -10.19 11.37
CA ASN A 159 14.52 -11.23 12.36
C ASN A 159 13.25 -10.94 13.17
N ARG A 160 12.90 -11.81 14.12
CA ARG A 160 11.70 -11.68 14.94
C ARG A 160 11.66 -10.36 15.73
N GLU A 161 12.81 -9.83 16.15
CA GLU A 161 12.92 -8.62 16.95
C GLU A 161 12.95 -7.33 16.11
N SER A 162 13.07 -7.45 14.80
CA SER A 162 13.00 -6.28 13.89
C SER A 162 11.66 -5.56 14.06
N SER A 163 11.68 -4.24 14.19
CA SER A 163 10.46 -3.45 14.40
C SER A 163 9.52 -3.50 13.19
N TYR A 164 10.08 -3.49 11.98
CA TYR A 164 9.33 -3.59 10.72
C TYR A 164 10.24 -4.02 9.58
N THR A 165 9.63 -4.52 8.51
CA THR A 165 10.30 -4.88 7.26
C THR A 165 10.25 -3.73 6.25
N ASN A 166 10.96 -3.90 5.13
CA ASN A 166 10.72 -3.11 3.93
C ASN A 166 9.34 -3.45 3.32
N THR A 167 8.93 -2.63 2.35
CA THR A 167 7.73 -2.91 1.54
C THR A 167 7.94 -4.13 0.64
N ILE A 168 7.05 -5.13 0.71
CA ILE A 168 6.98 -6.16 -0.32
C ILE A 168 6.32 -5.58 -1.58
N SER A 169 6.90 -5.89 -2.76
CA SER A 169 6.40 -5.47 -4.05
C SER A 169 5.74 -6.62 -4.82
N ALA A 170 5.07 -6.31 -5.94
CA ALA A 170 4.55 -7.32 -6.85
C ALA A 170 5.64 -8.26 -7.40
N ARG A 171 6.92 -7.89 -7.28
CA ARG A 171 8.07 -8.68 -7.75
C ARG A 171 8.67 -9.58 -6.67
N TYR A 172 8.16 -9.52 -5.44
CA TYR A 172 8.66 -10.30 -4.31
C TYR A 172 8.79 -11.80 -4.59
N TYR A 173 7.90 -12.35 -5.44
CA TYR A 173 7.97 -13.76 -5.87
C TYR A 173 9.30 -14.16 -6.52
N LYS A 174 10.04 -13.22 -7.13
CA LYS A 174 11.26 -13.51 -7.89
C LYS A 174 12.38 -14.00 -6.98
N ASP A 175 12.91 -13.13 -6.14
CA ASP A 175 14.08 -13.43 -5.32
C ASP A 175 13.95 -13.02 -3.84
N GLY A 176 12.85 -12.37 -3.48
CA GLY A 176 12.55 -11.97 -2.10
C GLY A 176 13.49 -10.93 -1.51
N SER A 177 14.29 -10.26 -2.34
CA SER A 177 15.37 -9.36 -1.87
C SER A 177 14.89 -8.20 -0.99
N GLU A 178 13.62 -7.80 -1.11
CA GLU A 178 13.05 -6.75 -0.27
C GLU A 178 12.94 -7.17 1.20
N VAL A 179 12.62 -8.45 1.47
CA VAL A 179 12.40 -8.98 2.80
C VAL A 179 12.84 -10.43 2.87
N LEU A 180 13.99 -10.67 3.47
CA LEU A 180 14.46 -12.01 3.83
C LEU A 180 14.46 -12.14 5.34
N ILE A 181 14.07 -13.32 5.84
CA ILE A 181 14.08 -13.64 7.26
C ILE A 181 15.33 -14.44 7.59
N ASP A 182 16.07 -13.97 8.58
CA ASP A 182 17.31 -14.59 9.05
C ASP A 182 17.04 -15.96 9.68
N GLN A 183 17.83 -16.95 9.26
CA GLN A 183 17.85 -18.31 9.80
C GLN A 183 19.27 -18.75 10.22
N SER A 184 20.17 -17.80 10.43
CA SER A 184 21.57 -18.08 10.79
C SER A 184 21.69 -18.91 12.08
N HIS A 185 20.77 -18.73 13.04
CA HIS A 185 20.68 -19.51 14.26
C HIS A 185 20.39 -21.00 14.03
N LEU A 186 19.85 -21.36 12.84
CA LEU A 186 19.62 -22.76 12.40
C LEU A 186 20.71 -23.24 11.45
N GLY A 187 21.75 -22.43 11.17
CA GLY A 187 22.78 -22.75 10.19
C GLY A 187 22.27 -22.78 8.75
N LYS A 188 21.11 -22.13 8.46
CA LYS A 188 20.46 -22.12 7.15
C LYS A 188 20.59 -20.77 6.46
N ASN A 189 20.47 -20.78 5.12
CA ASN A 189 20.30 -19.57 4.36
C ASN A 189 19.03 -18.82 4.78
N PRO A 190 18.95 -17.50 4.58
CA PRO A 190 17.72 -16.77 4.81
C PRO A 190 16.53 -17.34 4.00
N ARG A 191 15.33 -17.08 4.45
CA ARG A 191 14.11 -17.48 3.76
C ARG A 191 13.25 -16.33 3.31
N LYS A 192 12.43 -16.55 2.31
CA LYS A 192 11.32 -15.68 1.96
C LYS A 192 10.18 -15.82 2.98
N LEU A 193 9.31 -14.85 3.03
CA LEU A 193 8.04 -14.97 3.75
C LEU A 193 7.16 -16.04 3.10
N THR A 194 6.39 -16.76 3.91
CA THR A 194 5.32 -17.64 3.41
C THR A 194 4.15 -16.79 2.86
N PRO A 195 3.24 -17.35 2.07
CA PRO A 195 2.00 -16.67 1.66
C PRO A 195 1.19 -16.15 2.85
N ARG A 196 1.09 -16.92 3.93
CA ARG A 196 0.39 -16.53 5.16
C ARG A 196 1.06 -15.33 5.83
N GLU A 197 2.38 -15.35 5.95
CA GLU A 197 3.15 -14.23 6.49
C GLU A 197 3.00 -12.97 5.63
N CYS A 198 2.94 -13.10 4.29
CA CYS A 198 2.66 -11.96 3.41
C CYS A 198 1.24 -11.40 3.63
N ALA A 199 0.24 -12.26 3.85
CA ALA A 199 -1.12 -11.83 4.18
C ALA A 199 -1.14 -11.05 5.50
N ARG A 200 -0.54 -11.59 6.56
CA ARG A 200 -0.42 -10.92 7.86
C ARG A 200 0.33 -9.60 7.75
N LEU A 201 1.39 -9.54 6.92
CA LEU A 201 2.17 -8.32 6.66
C LEU A 201 1.37 -7.24 5.91
N GLN A 202 0.25 -7.59 5.28
CA GLN A 202 -0.72 -6.64 4.72
C GLN A 202 -1.94 -6.43 5.64
N GLY A 203 -1.97 -7.09 6.80
CA GLY A 203 -3.04 -6.96 7.79
C GLY A 203 -4.29 -7.78 7.49
N PHE A 204 -4.20 -8.77 6.58
CA PHE A 204 -5.29 -9.71 6.36
C PHE A 204 -5.41 -10.67 7.56
N PRO A 205 -6.63 -11.07 7.94
CA PRO A 205 -6.85 -12.00 9.03
C PRO A 205 -6.43 -13.43 8.66
N ASP A 206 -6.26 -14.30 9.66
CA ASP A 206 -5.74 -15.65 9.46
C ASP A 206 -6.72 -16.61 8.75
N ASP A 207 -8.00 -16.29 8.75
CA ASP A 207 -9.02 -17.02 8.00
C ASP A 207 -9.09 -16.64 6.51
N PHE A 208 -8.35 -15.61 6.08
CA PHE A 208 -8.25 -15.24 4.67
C PHE A 208 -7.57 -16.37 3.87
N ILE A 209 -8.22 -16.83 2.81
CA ILE A 209 -7.72 -17.92 1.94
C ILE A 209 -6.52 -17.40 1.13
N VAL A 210 -5.35 -18.03 1.32
CA VAL A 210 -4.09 -17.60 0.69
C VAL A 210 -3.60 -18.53 -0.43
N ASP A 211 -4.26 -19.66 -0.67
CA ASP A 211 -3.83 -20.73 -1.58
C ASP A 211 -4.77 -20.94 -2.78
N ALA A 212 -5.70 -20.02 -3.01
CA ALA A 212 -6.66 -20.10 -4.12
C ALA A 212 -6.03 -19.97 -5.52
N VAL A 213 -4.79 -19.47 -5.60
CA VAL A 213 -4.06 -19.27 -6.86
C VAL A 213 -2.61 -19.73 -6.72
N SER A 214 -1.84 -19.75 -7.83
CA SER A 214 -0.43 -20.16 -7.79
C SER A 214 0.39 -19.26 -6.86
N GLN A 215 1.44 -19.82 -6.24
CA GLN A 215 2.30 -19.09 -5.29
C GLN A 215 2.86 -17.77 -5.85
N GLY A 216 3.26 -17.76 -7.12
CA GLY A 216 3.74 -16.53 -7.78
C GLY A 216 2.65 -15.45 -7.86
N GLN A 217 1.40 -15.84 -8.11
CA GLN A 217 0.26 -14.92 -8.12
C GLN A 217 -0.11 -14.43 -6.71
N ILE A 218 0.00 -15.31 -5.71
CA ILE A 218 -0.21 -14.92 -4.30
C ILE A 218 0.72 -13.77 -3.92
N TYR A 219 2.02 -13.92 -4.13
CA TYR A 219 2.99 -12.87 -3.84
C TYR A 219 2.74 -11.58 -4.62
N LYS A 220 2.35 -11.71 -5.90
CA LYS A 220 2.02 -10.57 -6.73
C LYS A 220 0.79 -9.83 -6.22
N GLN A 221 -0.24 -10.55 -5.78
CA GLN A 221 -1.46 -9.97 -5.21
C GLN A 221 -1.15 -9.24 -3.90
N PHE A 222 -0.44 -9.87 -2.95
CA PHE A 222 -0.08 -9.20 -1.69
C PHE A 222 0.87 -8.02 -1.90
N GLY A 223 1.80 -8.10 -2.84
CA GLY A 223 2.67 -6.97 -3.18
C GLY A 223 1.90 -5.76 -3.72
N ASN A 224 0.81 -5.99 -4.45
CA ASN A 224 -0.06 -4.97 -5.01
C ASN A 224 -1.22 -4.57 -4.06
N SER A 225 -1.47 -5.35 -3.00
CA SER A 225 -2.59 -5.05 -2.10
C SER A 225 -2.32 -3.80 -1.26
N VAL A 226 -3.40 -3.26 -0.71
CA VAL A 226 -3.36 -2.21 0.30
C VAL A 226 -3.17 -2.81 1.69
N CYS A 227 -2.62 -2.04 2.64
CA CYS A 227 -2.60 -2.44 4.04
C CYS A 227 -4.00 -2.31 4.64
N VAL A 228 -4.59 -3.44 5.06
CA VAL A 228 -5.99 -3.51 5.54
C VAL A 228 -6.22 -2.57 6.72
N LYS A 229 -5.32 -2.54 7.73
CA LYS A 229 -5.49 -1.68 8.90
C LYS A 229 -5.47 -0.19 8.57
N VAL A 230 -4.67 0.23 7.59
CA VAL A 230 -4.63 1.64 7.15
C VAL A 230 -5.93 2.02 6.43
N ILE A 231 -6.38 1.18 5.46
CA ILE A 231 -7.65 1.41 4.76
C ILE A 231 -8.82 1.44 5.75
N GLN A 232 -8.84 0.52 6.70
CA GLN A 232 -9.88 0.47 7.74
C GLN A 232 -9.90 1.74 8.59
N ALA A 233 -8.73 2.26 8.97
CA ALA A 233 -8.63 3.51 9.72
C ALA A 233 -9.16 4.71 8.91
N VAL A 234 -8.80 4.81 7.63
CA VAL A 234 -9.29 5.89 6.75
C VAL A 234 -10.80 5.75 6.50
N ALA A 235 -11.27 4.52 6.19
CA ALA A 235 -12.70 4.26 5.97
C ALA A 235 -13.55 4.62 7.19
N LYS A 236 -13.06 4.34 8.41
CA LYS A 236 -13.74 4.74 9.65
C LYS A 236 -13.95 6.25 9.73
N GLN A 237 -12.95 7.06 9.34
CA GLN A 237 -13.09 8.52 9.32
C GLN A 237 -14.13 8.98 8.28
N ILE A 238 -14.15 8.33 7.11
CA ILE A 238 -15.16 8.62 6.08
C ILE A 238 -16.56 8.31 6.59
N VAL A 239 -16.75 7.13 7.21
CA VAL A 239 -18.05 6.73 7.78
C VAL A 239 -18.49 7.70 8.87
N THR A 240 -17.58 8.12 9.75
CA THR A 240 -17.89 9.13 10.79
C THR A 240 -18.44 10.43 10.19
N VAL A 241 -17.89 10.91 9.08
CA VAL A 241 -18.40 12.10 8.38
C VAL A 241 -19.78 11.82 7.80
N LEU A 242 -19.99 10.66 7.18
CA LEU A 242 -21.29 10.30 6.59
C LEU A 242 -22.39 10.22 7.64
N ASP A 243 -22.12 9.58 8.79
CA ASP A 243 -23.06 9.48 9.92
C ASP A 243 -23.42 10.87 10.47
N GLN A 244 -22.43 11.77 10.60
CA GLN A 244 -22.66 13.15 11.02
C GLN A 244 -23.60 13.88 10.07
N LEU A 245 -23.36 13.78 8.77
CA LEU A 245 -24.15 14.44 7.73
C LEU A 245 -25.58 13.86 7.57
N GLU A 246 -25.79 12.59 7.95
CA GLU A 246 -27.13 11.99 7.97
C GLU A 246 -27.93 12.44 9.20
N THR A 247 -27.27 12.69 10.32
CA THR A 247 -27.91 13.10 11.58
C THR A 247 -28.38 14.58 11.53
N GLU A 248 -27.76 15.40 10.68
CA GLU A 248 -28.08 16.82 10.52
C GLU A 248 -29.21 17.11 9.49
N LYS A 249 -29.74 16.05 8.83
CA LYS A 249 -30.89 16.12 7.91
C LYS A 249 -32.19 15.84 8.62
#